data_f1279590c9a93c093da753fb0c31833e
#
_entry.id   f1279590c9a93c093da753fb0c31833e
#
_cell.length_a   1.000
_cell.length_b   1.000
_cell.length_c   1.000
_cell.angle_alpha   90.00
_cell.angle_beta   90.00
_cell.angle_gamma   90.00
#
_symmetry.space_group_name_H-M   'P 1'
#
loop_
_entity.id
_entity.type
_entity.pdbx_description
1 polymer ?
#
loop_
_entity_poly.entity_id
_entity_poly.type
_entity_poly.pdbx_seq_one_letter_code
_entity_poly.pdbx_strand_id
1 'polypeptide(L)'
;NKTEQAKELLRELAKEKSYTMQNLQENLKIAEYNLKSATSSLKTHIDFSLTMPEFNQTVRTWDDTTGVSFYSVKRMDYGGTVTVNQPLITNGNIYWETSLNSYDDLYNDDRSSTFNTRLRLRQPIDALYGYNAIRSSLKSAKLDYERTNKSLRREELNLVYRVSSAYYNLLSLQRSTEIALLDYERQNEANL
;
A
#
# COMPACT_ATOMS: atom_id res chain seq x y z
N ASN A 1 -5.49 45.00 6.58
CA ASN A 1 -6.14 45.20 7.85
C ASN A 1 -5.59 44.20 8.87
N LYS A 2 -4.96 44.73 10.00
CA LYS A 2 -4.27 43.84 10.98
C LYS A 2 -5.18 42.75 11.54
N THR A 3 -6.47 43.02 11.67
CA THR A 3 -7.47 42.05 12.15
C THR A 3 -7.69 40.87 11.20
N GLU A 4 -7.72 41.12 9.92
CA GLU A 4 -7.87 40.05 8.91
C GLU A 4 -6.58 39.20 8.80
N GLN A 5 -5.41 39.84 8.92
CA GLN A 5 -4.13 39.12 8.95
C GLN A 5 -4.01 38.19 10.16
N ALA A 6 -4.41 38.68 11.36
CA ALA A 6 -4.41 37.88 12.58
C ALA A 6 -5.37 36.69 12.50
N LYS A 7 -6.54 36.89 11.91
CA LYS A 7 -7.53 35.84 11.70
C LYS A 7 -7.02 34.74 10.72
N GLU A 8 -6.36 35.16 9.65
CA GLU A 8 -5.80 34.20 8.68
C GLU A 8 -4.65 33.39 9.30
N LEU A 9 -3.77 34.03 10.04
CA LEU A 9 -2.69 33.39 10.79
C LEU A 9 -3.22 32.36 11.81
N LEU A 10 -4.29 32.66 12.51
CA LEU A 10 -4.94 31.74 13.46
C LEU A 10 -5.55 30.53 12.74
N ARG A 11 -6.13 30.74 11.56
CA ARG A 11 -6.66 29.63 10.74
C ARG A 11 -5.57 28.69 10.26
N GLU A 12 -4.46 29.24 9.78
CA GLU A 12 -3.31 28.47 9.35
C GLU A 12 -2.71 27.66 10.51
N LEU A 13 -2.48 28.30 11.64
CA LEU A 13 -1.97 27.65 12.84
C LEU A 13 -2.91 26.56 13.38
N ALA A 14 -4.22 26.80 13.33
CA ALA A 14 -5.21 25.81 13.74
C ALA A 14 -5.25 24.60 12.82
N LYS A 15 -5.08 24.79 11.50
CA LYS A 15 -4.98 23.70 10.54
C LYS A 15 -3.74 22.85 10.80
N GLU A 16 -2.60 23.47 11.04
CA GLU A 16 -1.33 22.77 11.27
C GLU A 16 -1.31 22.01 12.60
N LYS A 17 -1.82 22.60 13.68
CA LYS A 17 -1.76 22.04 15.04
C LYS A 17 -2.98 21.22 15.46
N SER A 18 -4.03 21.16 14.65
CA SER A 18 -5.22 20.38 14.98
C SER A 18 -4.93 18.88 14.87
N TYR A 19 -5.02 18.17 16.00
CA TYR A 19 -4.90 16.70 16.04
C TYR A 19 -5.89 16.02 15.10
N THR A 20 -7.12 16.51 15.01
CA THR A 20 -8.14 15.98 14.10
C THR A 20 -7.72 16.11 12.64
N MET A 21 -7.14 17.27 12.27
CA MET A 21 -6.63 17.48 10.90
C MET A 21 -5.46 16.58 10.58
N GLN A 22 -4.51 16.44 11.48
CA GLN A 22 -3.37 15.54 11.32
C GLN A 22 -3.83 14.09 11.15
N ASN A 23 -4.76 13.64 12.00
CA ASN A 23 -5.31 12.29 11.91
C ASN A 23 -6.04 12.05 10.58
N LEU A 24 -6.83 13.01 10.09
CA LEU A 24 -7.49 12.90 8.79
C LEU A 24 -6.51 12.91 7.61
N GLN A 25 -5.42 13.66 7.71
CA GLN A 25 -4.36 13.63 6.71
C GLN A 25 -3.65 12.26 6.66
N GLU A 26 -3.36 11.68 7.83
CA GLU A 26 -2.79 10.33 7.89
C GLU A 26 -3.79 9.27 7.36
N ASN A 27 -5.07 9.39 7.69
CA ASN A 27 -6.10 8.51 7.14
C ASN A 27 -6.22 8.63 5.61
N LEU A 28 -6.05 9.84 5.06
CA LEU A 28 -6.02 10.03 3.60
C LEU A 28 -4.82 9.34 2.97
N LYS A 29 -3.64 9.41 3.59
CA LYS A 29 -2.45 8.67 3.14
C LYS A 29 -2.68 7.16 3.18
N ILE A 30 -3.30 6.65 4.25
CA ILE A 30 -3.65 5.22 4.35
C ILE A 30 -4.59 4.82 3.22
N ALA A 31 -5.64 5.61 2.95
CA ALA A 31 -6.57 5.34 1.86
C ALA A 31 -5.89 5.40 0.47
N GLU A 32 -4.95 6.33 0.29
CA GLU A 32 -4.13 6.43 -0.93
C GLU A 32 -3.23 5.19 -1.11
N TYR A 33 -2.56 4.74 -0.05
CA TYR A 33 -1.74 3.53 -0.10
C TYR A 33 -2.58 2.28 -0.34
N ASN A 34 -3.77 2.19 0.22
CA ASN A 34 -4.70 1.09 -0.03
C ASN A 34 -5.14 1.06 -1.52
N LEU A 35 -5.45 2.21 -2.09
CA LEU A 35 -5.77 2.33 -3.52
C LEU A 35 -4.57 1.95 -4.39
N LYS A 36 -3.37 2.42 -4.03
CA LYS A 36 -2.12 2.08 -4.71
C LYS A 36 -1.79 0.59 -4.60
N SER A 37 -2.05 -0.03 -3.45
CA SER A 37 -1.90 -1.47 -3.25
C SER A 37 -2.88 -2.25 -4.13
N ALA A 38 -4.17 -1.88 -4.14
CA ALA A 38 -5.18 -2.51 -4.97
C ALA A 38 -4.87 -2.39 -6.47
N THR A 39 -4.33 -1.26 -6.92
CA THR A 39 -3.89 -1.09 -8.32
C THR A 39 -2.59 -1.84 -8.62
N SER A 40 -1.68 -1.90 -7.64
CA SER A 40 -0.39 -2.59 -7.79
C SER A 40 -0.56 -4.11 -7.89
N SER A 41 -1.59 -4.68 -7.25
CA SER A 41 -1.90 -6.11 -7.35
C SER A 41 -2.28 -6.56 -8.76
N LEU A 42 -2.61 -5.61 -9.66
CA LEU A 42 -2.91 -5.86 -11.08
C LEU A 42 -1.70 -5.68 -12.00
N LYS A 43 -0.55 -5.28 -11.45
CA LYS A 43 0.68 -5.15 -12.24
C LYS A 43 1.31 -6.50 -12.51
N THR A 44 2.07 -6.55 -13.58
CA THR A 44 2.92 -7.70 -13.88
C THR A 44 3.94 -7.92 -12.78
N HIS A 45 4.03 -9.15 -12.30
CA HIS A 45 5.07 -9.59 -11.37
C HIS A 45 6.07 -10.45 -12.13
N ILE A 46 7.34 -10.16 -11.95
CA ILE A 46 8.43 -10.92 -12.55
C ILE A 46 9.30 -11.42 -11.42
N ASP A 47 9.38 -12.73 -11.29
CA ASP A 47 10.21 -13.41 -10.30
C ASP A 47 11.35 -14.13 -11.00
N PHE A 48 12.55 -13.95 -10.48
CA PHE A 48 13.73 -14.67 -10.89
C PHE A 48 14.22 -15.54 -9.74
N SER A 49 14.32 -16.84 -9.98
CA SER A 49 14.82 -17.82 -9.03
C SER A 49 16.07 -18.47 -9.59
N LEU A 50 17.12 -18.53 -8.81
CA LEU A 50 18.36 -19.19 -9.16
C LEU A 50 18.61 -20.33 -8.18
N THR A 51 18.72 -21.55 -8.70
CA THR A 51 19.17 -22.71 -7.93
C THR A 51 20.69 -22.75 -7.99
N MET A 52 21.32 -22.48 -6.85
CA MET A 52 22.76 -22.55 -6.71
C MET A 52 23.23 -23.99 -6.90
N PRO A 53 24.47 -24.24 -7.37
CA PRO A 53 24.98 -25.58 -7.53
C PRO A 53 24.86 -26.41 -6.25
N GLU A 54 24.09 -27.48 -6.32
CA GLU A 54 23.89 -28.44 -5.23
C GLU A 54 24.61 -29.74 -5.56
N PHE A 55 25.52 -30.15 -4.69
CA PHE A 55 26.27 -31.37 -4.85
C PHE A 55 25.59 -32.53 -4.09
N ASN A 56 25.17 -33.54 -4.84
CA ASN A 56 24.54 -34.73 -4.31
C ASN A 56 25.42 -35.95 -4.55
N GLN A 57 25.77 -36.67 -3.48
CA GLN A 57 26.45 -37.95 -3.56
C GLN A 57 25.58 -39.03 -2.93
N THR A 58 25.21 -40.03 -3.73
CA THR A 58 24.39 -41.17 -3.28
C THR A 58 25.08 -42.46 -3.63
N VAL A 59 25.14 -43.35 -2.66
CA VAL A 59 25.58 -44.74 -2.92
C VAL A 59 24.36 -45.58 -3.22
N ARG A 60 24.35 -46.22 -4.37
CA ARG A 60 23.31 -47.16 -4.80
C ARG A 60 23.83 -48.57 -4.85
N THR A 61 22.97 -49.52 -4.61
CA THR A 61 23.24 -50.95 -4.73
C THR A 61 22.75 -51.46 -6.08
N TRP A 62 23.56 -52.25 -6.72
CA TRP A 62 23.17 -53.06 -7.88
C TRP A 62 23.16 -54.52 -7.46
N ASP A 63 22.03 -55.19 -7.56
CA ASP A 63 21.87 -56.60 -7.21
C ASP A 63 21.80 -57.39 -8.50
N ASP A 64 22.77 -58.26 -8.73
CA ASP A 64 22.88 -59.14 -9.89
C ASP A 64 23.03 -60.55 -9.40
N THR A 65 22.85 -61.56 -10.30
CA THR A 65 22.99 -62.99 -10.04
C THR A 65 24.35 -63.38 -9.42
N THR A 66 25.34 -62.49 -9.50
CA THR A 66 26.71 -62.66 -8.96
C THR A 66 26.94 -62.01 -7.61
N GLY A 67 25.97 -61.25 -7.08
CA GLY A 67 26.06 -60.57 -5.76
C GLY A 67 25.69 -59.11 -5.81
N VAL A 68 25.73 -58.44 -4.64
CA VAL A 68 25.46 -57.03 -4.47
C VAL A 68 26.68 -56.18 -4.72
N SER A 69 26.61 -55.28 -5.67
CA SER A 69 27.66 -54.29 -5.96
C SER A 69 27.22 -52.91 -5.54
N PHE A 70 28.13 -52.09 -5.06
CA PHE A 70 27.90 -50.70 -4.66
C PHE A 70 28.52 -49.74 -5.67
N TYR A 71 27.78 -48.77 -6.12
CA TYR A 71 28.31 -47.68 -6.96
C TYR A 71 27.90 -46.31 -6.40
N SER A 72 28.77 -45.34 -6.56
CA SER A 72 28.53 -43.96 -6.09
C SER A 72 28.08 -43.10 -7.26
N VAL A 73 26.92 -42.47 -7.12
CA VAL A 73 26.44 -41.44 -8.06
C VAL A 73 26.80 -40.08 -7.46
N LYS A 74 27.56 -39.30 -8.20
CA LYS A 74 27.93 -37.93 -7.85
C LYS A 74 27.32 -37.00 -8.86
N ARG A 75 26.42 -36.15 -8.42
CA ARG A 75 25.65 -35.27 -9.32
C ARG A 75 25.70 -33.83 -8.76
N MET A 76 25.87 -32.86 -9.65
CA MET A 76 25.74 -31.47 -9.39
C MET A 76 24.53 -30.93 -10.16
N ASP A 77 23.55 -30.38 -9.41
CA ASP A 77 22.34 -29.80 -9.98
C ASP A 77 22.42 -28.28 -9.86
N TYR A 78 22.05 -27.54 -10.90
CA TYR A 78 21.98 -26.10 -10.92
C TYR A 78 20.95 -25.65 -11.97
N GLY A 79 20.40 -24.44 -11.77
CA GLY A 79 19.39 -23.96 -12.70
C GLY A 79 18.87 -22.56 -12.39
N GLY A 80 17.95 -22.13 -13.22
CA GLY A 80 17.29 -20.86 -13.02
C GLY A 80 15.89 -20.88 -13.62
N THR A 81 15.00 -20.11 -12.99
CA THR A 81 13.62 -19.97 -13.45
C THR A 81 13.22 -18.50 -13.47
N VAL A 82 12.64 -18.08 -14.58
CA VAL A 82 11.98 -16.79 -14.73
C VAL A 82 10.49 -17.04 -14.81
N THR A 83 9.75 -16.39 -13.91
CA THR A 83 8.29 -16.45 -13.88
C THR A 83 7.71 -15.06 -14.10
N VAL A 84 6.82 -14.93 -15.07
CA VAL A 84 6.04 -13.70 -15.29
C VAL A 84 4.59 -14.01 -15.03
N ASN A 85 4.02 -13.32 -14.07
CA ASN A 85 2.60 -13.42 -13.70
C ASN A 85 1.90 -12.10 -13.98
N GLN A 86 0.91 -12.10 -14.87
CA GLN A 86 0.06 -10.97 -15.19
C GLN A 86 -1.35 -11.23 -14.67
N PRO A 87 -1.74 -10.62 -13.53
CA PRO A 87 -3.11 -10.66 -13.06
C PRO A 87 -4.04 -9.88 -13.99
N LEU A 88 -5.25 -10.39 -14.19
CA LEU A 88 -6.28 -9.76 -15.00
C LEU A 88 -7.39 -9.18 -14.12
N ILE A 89 -7.98 -8.08 -14.54
CA ILE A 89 -9.10 -7.45 -13.84
C ILE A 89 -10.35 -8.37 -13.77
N THR A 90 -10.37 -9.41 -14.58
CA THR A 90 -11.39 -10.47 -14.59
C THR A 90 -11.13 -11.59 -13.58
N ASN A 91 -10.22 -11.39 -12.62
CA ASN A 91 -9.78 -12.41 -11.66
C ASN A 91 -9.09 -13.62 -12.32
N GLY A 92 -8.61 -13.44 -13.54
CA GLY A 92 -7.77 -14.41 -14.24
C GLY A 92 -6.30 -14.08 -14.09
N ASN A 93 -5.45 -14.99 -14.60
CA ASN A 93 -4.00 -14.81 -14.65
C ASN A 93 -3.44 -15.33 -15.96
N ILE A 94 -2.50 -14.58 -16.53
CA ILE A 94 -1.59 -15.06 -17.55
C ILE A 94 -0.27 -15.35 -16.86
N TYR A 95 0.18 -16.58 -16.99
CA TYR A 95 1.37 -17.09 -16.34
C TYR A 95 2.35 -17.62 -17.39
N TRP A 96 3.53 -17.03 -17.44
CA TRP A 96 4.62 -17.49 -18.29
C TRP A 96 5.80 -17.86 -17.41
N GLU A 97 6.32 -19.05 -17.62
CA GLU A 97 7.43 -19.62 -16.89
C GLU A 97 8.46 -20.16 -17.86
N THR A 98 9.71 -19.82 -17.65
CA THR A 98 10.84 -20.36 -18.38
C THR A 98 11.85 -20.86 -17.38
N SER A 99 12.24 -22.12 -17.48
CA SER A 99 13.24 -22.73 -16.61
C SER A 99 14.35 -23.40 -17.40
N LEU A 100 15.56 -23.20 -16.93
CA LEU A 100 16.75 -23.92 -17.34
C LEU A 100 17.20 -24.76 -16.14
N ASN A 101 17.21 -26.07 -16.29
CA ASN A 101 17.72 -27.01 -15.31
C ASN A 101 18.86 -27.81 -15.93
N SER A 102 19.98 -27.82 -15.25
CA SER A 102 21.19 -28.50 -15.69
C SER A 102 21.70 -29.43 -14.58
N TYR A 103 22.21 -30.53 -14.97
CA TYR A 103 22.96 -31.39 -14.06
C TYR A 103 24.24 -31.94 -14.72
N ASP A 104 25.23 -32.08 -13.90
CA ASP A 104 26.51 -32.74 -14.27
C ASP A 104 26.63 -34.03 -13.48
N ASP A 105 26.72 -35.16 -14.17
CA ASP A 105 27.08 -36.45 -13.57
C ASP A 105 28.61 -36.54 -13.51
N LEU A 106 29.17 -36.31 -12.35
CA LEU A 106 30.62 -36.28 -12.14
C LEU A 106 31.27 -37.69 -12.16
N TYR A 107 30.47 -38.75 -12.20
CA TYR A 107 30.98 -40.13 -12.31
C TYR A 107 31.12 -40.56 -13.76
N ASN A 108 30.11 -40.24 -14.59
CA ASN A 108 30.08 -40.62 -16.01
C ASN A 108 30.57 -39.51 -16.94
N ASP A 109 30.95 -38.35 -16.39
CA ASP A 109 31.32 -37.14 -17.13
C ASP A 109 30.23 -36.72 -18.15
N ASP A 110 28.96 -36.91 -17.76
CA ASP A 110 27.80 -36.56 -18.56
C ASP A 110 27.11 -35.30 -18.05
N ARG A 111 26.77 -34.44 -19.00
CA ARG A 111 26.08 -33.17 -18.71
C ARG A 111 24.78 -33.13 -19.48
N SER A 112 23.71 -32.80 -18.77
CA SER A 112 22.41 -32.59 -19.39
C SER A 112 21.84 -31.22 -18.98
N SER A 113 21.28 -30.51 -19.96
CA SER A 113 20.60 -29.25 -19.75
C SER A 113 19.23 -29.29 -20.38
N THR A 114 18.22 -28.98 -19.63
CA THR A 114 16.82 -28.97 -20.08
C THR A 114 16.27 -27.56 -19.98
N PHE A 115 15.79 -27.06 -21.12
CA PHE A 115 15.11 -25.77 -21.20
C PHE A 115 13.62 -26.04 -21.41
N ASN A 116 12.80 -25.48 -20.48
CA ASN A 116 11.35 -25.60 -20.53
C ASN A 116 10.70 -24.22 -20.54
N THR A 117 9.78 -24.04 -21.46
CA THR A 117 8.93 -22.81 -21.47
C THR A 117 7.47 -23.23 -21.41
N ARG A 118 6.70 -22.56 -20.55
CA ARG A 118 5.28 -22.84 -20.35
C ARG A 118 4.49 -21.54 -20.30
N LEU A 119 3.45 -21.45 -21.12
CA LEU A 119 2.46 -20.40 -21.07
C LEU A 119 1.13 -20.97 -20.59
N ARG A 120 0.54 -20.35 -19.56
CA ARG A 120 -0.75 -20.79 -19.00
C ARG A 120 -1.66 -19.58 -18.86
N LEU A 121 -2.88 -19.69 -19.37
CA LEU A 121 -3.98 -18.78 -19.10
C LEU A 121 -4.97 -19.46 -18.15
N ARG A 122 -5.24 -18.82 -17.02
CA ARG A 122 -6.30 -19.22 -16.09
C ARG A 122 -7.34 -18.12 -16.03
N GLN A 123 -8.57 -18.43 -16.40
CA GLN A 123 -9.69 -17.49 -16.37
C GLN A 123 -10.91 -18.13 -15.71
N PRO A 124 -11.34 -17.70 -14.51
CA PRO A 124 -12.60 -18.11 -13.94
C PRO A 124 -13.76 -17.61 -14.81
N ILE A 125 -14.67 -18.49 -15.19
CA ILE A 125 -15.77 -18.16 -16.13
C ILE A 125 -16.85 -17.36 -15.42
N ASP A 126 -17.12 -17.62 -14.16
CA ASP A 126 -18.05 -16.89 -13.30
C ASP A 126 -17.73 -15.38 -13.22
N ALA A 127 -16.46 -15.04 -13.21
CA ALA A 127 -15.99 -13.66 -13.18
C ALA A 127 -16.29 -12.86 -14.46
N LEU A 128 -16.66 -13.52 -15.55
CA LEU A 128 -17.04 -12.86 -16.82
C LEU A 128 -18.48 -12.33 -16.78
N TYR A 129 -19.34 -12.97 -16.00
CA TYR A 129 -20.79 -12.67 -15.97
C TYR A 129 -21.20 -11.64 -14.92
N GLY A 130 -20.29 -11.14 -14.12
CA GLY A 130 -20.67 -10.27 -13.04
C GLY A 130 -19.55 -9.44 -12.45
N TYR A 131 -19.82 -9.00 -11.25
CA TYR A 131 -18.94 -8.19 -10.43
C TYR A 131 -18.01 -9.11 -9.63
N ASN A 132 -16.75 -9.14 -9.96
CA ASN A 132 -15.78 -10.00 -9.29
C ASN A 132 -15.07 -9.31 -8.12
N ALA A 133 -14.39 -10.10 -7.27
CA ALA A 133 -13.70 -9.63 -6.07
C ALA A 133 -12.65 -8.55 -6.35
N ILE A 134 -11.90 -8.66 -7.46
CA ILE A 134 -10.86 -7.69 -7.83
C ILE A 134 -11.47 -6.35 -8.20
N ARG A 135 -12.51 -6.34 -9.05
CA ARG A 135 -13.23 -5.11 -9.40
C ARG A 135 -13.89 -4.48 -8.19
N SER A 136 -14.46 -5.32 -7.29
CA SER A 136 -15.05 -4.87 -6.04
C SER A 136 -14.01 -4.19 -5.14
N SER A 137 -12.89 -4.85 -4.91
CA SER A 137 -11.80 -4.32 -4.09
C SER A 137 -11.25 -3.01 -4.64
N LEU A 138 -10.99 -2.93 -5.95
CA LEU A 138 -10.51 -1.71 -6.59
C LEU A 138 -11.52 -0.57 -6.48
N LYS A 139 -12.80 -0.85 -6.72
CA LYS A 139 -13.87 0.15 -6.59
C LYS A 139 -14.03 0.61 -5.15
N SER A 140 -13.99 -0.30 -4.18
CA SER A 140 -14.06 0.03 -2.75
C SER A 140 -12.89 0.90 -2.32
N ALA A 141 -11.66 0.56 -2.69
CA ALA A 141 -10.49 1.37 -2.37
C ALA A 141 -10.57 2.78 -2.98
N LYS A 142 -11.07 2.91 -4.22
CA LYS A 142 -11.28 4.21 -4.86
C LYS A 142 -12.35 5.05 -4.13
N LEU A 143 -13.48 4.44 -3.80
CA LEU A 143 -14.55 5.12 -3.06
C LEU A 143 -14.13 5.52 -1.65
N ASP A 144 -13.31 4.71 -0.99
CA ASP A 144 -12.79 5.01 0.34
C ASP A 144 -11.81 6.20 0.30
N TYR A 145 -10.92 6.24 -0.68
CA TYR A 145 -10.06 7.40 -0.92
C TYR A 145 -10.88 8.68 -1.18
N GLU A 146 -11.88 8.62 -2.05
CA GLU A 146 -12.74 9.77 -2.34
C GLU A 146 -13.53 10.23 -1.11
N ARG A 147 -14.05 9.29 -0.30
CA ARG A 147 -14.77 9.57 0.95
C ARG A 147 -13.86 10.25 1.95
N THR A 148 -12.67 9.72 2.17
CA THR A 148 -11.68 10.25 3.11
C THR A 148 -11.25 11.67 2.70
N ASN A 149 -11.00 11.90 1.40
CA ASN A 149 -10.67 13.22 0.88
C ASN A 149 -11.81 14.25 1.10
N LYS A 150 -13.06 13.83 0.86
CA LYS A 150 -14.22 14.70 1.15
C LYS A 150 -14.39 14.98 2.63
N SER A 151 -14.09 13.99 3.50
CA SER A 151 -14.12 14.17 4.96
C SER A 151 -13.06 15.18 5.42
N LEU A 152 -11.85 15.10 4.87
CA LEU A 152 -10.79 16.05 5.16
C LEU A 152 -11.23 17.48 4.80
N ARG A 153 -11.76 17.68 3.58
CA ARG A 153 -12.25 18.98 3.14
C ARG A 153 -13.37 19.52 4.02
N ARG A 154 -14.31 18.67 4.42
CA ARG A 154 -15.40 19.06 5.32
C ARG A 154 -14.86 19.51 6.65
N GLU A 155 -13.89 18.82 7.23
CA GLU A 155 -13.30 19.20 8.53
C GLU A 155 -12.45 20.47 8.42
N GLU A 156 -11.77 20.70 7.31
CA GLU A 156 -11.12 21.99 7.04
C GLU A 156 -12.10 23.16 7.13
N LEU A 157 -13.26 23.04 6.48
CA LEU A 157 -14.30 24.06 6.52
C LEU A 157 -14.87 24.24 7.93
N ASN A 158 -15.12 23.15 8.64
CA ASN A 158 -15.60 23.18 10.02
C ASN A 158 -14.58 23.86 10.95
N LEU A 159 -13.30 23.58 10.76
CA LEU A 159 -12.23 24.20 11.55
C LEU A 159 -12.17 25.72 11.29
N VAL A 160 -12.23 26.13 10.03
CA VAL A 160 -12.28 27.55 9.65
C VAL A 160 -13.48 28.24 10.28
N TYR A 161 -14.64 27.59 10.26
CA TYR A 161 -15.84 28.14 10.91
C TYR A 161 -15.67 28.27 12.42
N ARG A 162 -15.19 27.23 13.11
CA ARG A 162 -14.98 27.25 14.58
C ARG A 162 -13.98 28.31 15.00
N VAL A 163 -12.85 28.41 14.30
CA VAL A 163 -11.81 29.42 14.59
C VAL A 163 -12.37 30.82 14.36
N SER A 164 -13.09 31.03 13.25
CA SER A 164 -13.71 32.35 12.98
C SER A 164 -14.75 32.73 14.01
N SER A 165 -15.61 31.80 14.39
CA SER A 165 -16.63 32.02 15.42
C SER A 165 -16.00 32.35 16.79
N ALA A 166 -15.00 31.59 17.20
CA ALA A 166 -14.27 31.84 18.45
C ALA A 166 -13.58 33.23 18.46
N TYR A 167 -12.98 33.59 17.32
CA TYR A 167 -12.36 34.92 17.18
C TYR A 167 -13.35 36.06 17.33
N TYR A 168 -14.51 35.99 16.65
CA TYR A 168 -15.52 37.02 16.76
C TYR A 168 -16.18 37.09 18.16
N ASN A 169 -16.36 35.93 18.78
CA ASN A 169 -16.83 35.88 20.18
C ASN A 169 -15.84 36.56 21.12
N LEU A 170 -14.55 36.28 20.97
CA LEU A 170 -13.51 36.95 21.78
C LEU A 170 -13.52 38.47 21.57
N LEU A 171 -13.61 38.92 20.31
CA LEU A 171 -13.68 40.34 19.99
C LEU A 171 -14.92 41.01 20.59
N SER A 172 -16.07 40.34 20.55
CA SER A 172 -17.32 40.84 21.17
C SER A 172 -17.20 40.97 22.68
N LEU A 173 -16.62 39.93 23.34
CA LEU A 173 -16.36 39.95 24.78
C LEU A 173 -15.40 41.09 25.19
N GLN A 174 -14.33 41.27 24.44
CA GLN A 174 -13.38 42.35 24.66
C GLN A 174 -14.06 43.73 24.61
N ARG A 175 -14.87 43.95 23.55
CA ARG A 175 -15.62 45.20 23.43
C ARG A 175 -16.66 45.40 24.54
N SER A 176 -17.35 44.34 24.95
CA SER A 176 -18.31 44.42 26.06
C SER A 176 -17.62 44.77 27.37
N THR A 177 -16.41 44.21 27.59
CA THR A 177 -15.62 44.56 28.80
C THR A 177 -15.15 46.00 28.78
N GLU A 178 -14.71 46.50 27.62
CA GLU A 178 -14.29 47.89 27.43
C GLU A 178 -15.46 48.88 27.71
N ILE A 179 -16.66 48.59 27.19
CA ILE A 179 -17.87 49.38 27.45
C ILE A 179 -18.22 49.36 28.94
N ALA A 180 -18.21 48.20 29.59
CA ALA A 180 -18.50 48.06 30.99
C ALA A 180 -17.50 48.84 31.88
N LEU A 181 -16.23 48.89 31.50
CA LEU A 181 -15.20 49.67 32.18
C LEU A 181 -15.49 51.17 32.05
N LEU A 182 -15.80 51.63 30.85
CA LEU A 182 -16.15 53.04 30.60
C LEU A 182 -17.41 53.46 31.36
N ASP A 183 -18.42 52.61 31.44
CA ASP A 183 -19.64 52.88 32.20
C ASP A 183 -19.37 52.95 33.73
N TYR A 184 -18.49 52.05 34.22
CA TYR A 184 -18.04 52.05 35.59
C TYR A 184 -17.28 53.35 35.93
N GLU A 185 -16.34 53.79 35.08
CA GLU A 185 -15.60 55.06 35.27
C GLU A 185 -16.54 56.26 35.29
N ARG A 186 -17.51 56.35 34.36
CA ARG A 186 -18.53 57.41 34.33
C ARG A 186 -19.40 57.48 35.61
N GLN A 187 -19.82 56.32 36.12
CA GLN A 187 -20.59 56.21 37.33
C GLN A 187 -19.79 56.67 38.54
N ASN A 188 -18.51 56.38 38.59
CA ASN A 188 -17.63 56.80 39.68
C ASN A 188 -17.35 58.29 39.65
N GLU A 189 -17.18 58.87 38.45
CA GLU A 189 -17.05 60.33 38.30
C GLU A 189 -18.34 61.10 38.66
N ALA A 190 -19.52 60.50 38.43
CA ALA A 190 -20.79 61.13 38.77
C ALA A 190 -21.13 61.06 40.26
N ASN A 191 -20.46 60.28 41.07
CA ASN A 191 -20.62 60.08 42.48
C ASN A 191 -19.59 60.86 43.37
N LEU A 192 -18.69 61.60 42.73
CA LEU A 192 -17.76 62.57 43.34
C LEU A 192 -18.25 63.96 43.17
#